data_202a756fb516f89f06425ef47fc782cd
#
_entry.id   202a756fb516f89f06425ef47fc782cd
#
_cell.length_a   1.000
_cell.length_b   1.000
_cell.length_c   1.000
_cell.angle_alpha   90.00
_cell.angle_beta   90.00
_cell.angle_gamma   90.00
#
_symmetry.space_group_name_H-M   'P 1'
#
loop_
_entity.id
_entity.type
_entity.pdbx_description
1 polymer ?
#
loop_
_entity_poly.entity_id
_entity_poly.type
_entity_poly.pdbx_seq_one_letter_code
_entity_poly.pdbx_strand_id
1 'polypeptide(L)'
;GVIAGMTVLPVIGVPLECISGNSNGLGGMDALLSIVQMPPQIPVATVGIGNAKNAAYLAVQILAIKYPELKTKLVDFRKKLADDAVSNGGSGIDL
;
A
#
# COMPACT_ATOMS: atom_id res chain seq x y z
N GLY A 1 3.45 11.01 -9.90
CA GLY A 1 2.63 12.21 -10.03
C GLY A 1 2.09 12.42 -11.42
N VAL A 2 2.93 12.27 -12.43
CA VAL A 2 2.51 12.51 -13.82
C VAL A 2 1.40 11.53 -14.24
N ILE A 3 1.56 10.26 -13.87
CA ILE A 3 0.57 9.24 -14.21
C ILE A 3 -0.78 9.57 -13.58
N ALA A 4 -0.79 9.99 -12.32
CA ALA A 4 -2.03 10.32 -11.62
C ALA A 4 -2.79 11.45 -12.31
N GLY A 5 -2.08 12.41 -12.90
CA GLY A 5 -2.71 13.50 -13.65
C GLY A 5 -3.23 13.09 -15.02
N MET A 6 -2.84 11.92 -15.52
CA MET A 6 -3.20 11.46 -16.86
C MET A 6 -4.33 10.45 -16.86
N THR A 7 -4.82 10.03 -15.71
CA THR A 7 -5.86 9.01 -15.63
C THR A 7 -6.83 9.32 -14.50
N VAL A 8 -8.05 8.84 -14.61
CA VAL A 8 -9.02 8.88 -13.52
C VAL A 8 -9.02 7.58 -12.70
N LEU A 9 -8.22 6.61 -13.09
CA LEU A 9 -8.08 5.38 -12.33
C LEU A 9 -7.34 5.66 -11.03
N PRO A 10 -7.62 4.88 -9.96
CA PRO A 10 -6.84 4.99 -8.74
C PRO A 10 -5.36 4.71 -9.01
N VAL A 11 -4.50 5.55 -8.45
CA VAL A 11 -3.06 5.38 -8.56
C VAL A 11 -2.50 5.14 -7.16
N ILE A 12 -1.71 4.10 -7.01
CA ILE A 12 -1.08 3.72 -5.75
C ILE A 12 0.43 3.89 -5.92
N GLY A 13 1.03 4.70 -5.06
CA GLY A 13 2.46 4.93 -5.07
C GLY A 13 3.18 4.11 -4.01
N VAL A 14 4.30 3.53 -4.36
CA VAL A 14 5.17 2.83 -3.42
C VAL A 14 6.47 3.62 -3.32
N PRO A 15 6.70 4.33 -2.20
CA PRO A 15 7.98 5.02 -2.04
C PRO A 15 9.08 4.00 -1.83
N LEU A 16 10.17 4.15 -2.58
CA LEU A 16 11.29 3.22 -2.49
C LEU A 16 12.42 3.85 -1.70
N GLU A 17 13.09 3.02 -0.91
CA GLU A 17 14.29 3.45 -0.21
C GLU A 17 15.42 3.62 -1.22
N CYS A 18 16.12 4.75 -1.15
CA CYS A 18 17.26 4.99 -2.01
C CYS A 18 18.50 4.32 -1.42
N ILE A 19 19.02 3.32 -2.11
CA ILE A 19 20.17 2.55 -1.64
C ILE A 19 21.49 3.19 -2.06
N SER A 20 21.48 4.01 -3.10
CA SER A 20 22.69 4.74 -3.50
C SER A 20 22.94 5.88 -2.51
N GLY A 21 24.18 6.10 -2.14
CA GLY A 21 24.57 6.99 -1.05
C GLY A 21 24.08 8.44 -1.08
N ASN A 22 23.13 8.78 -1.91
CA ASN A 22 22.58 10.13 -2.01
C ASN A 22 21.32 10.35 -1.19
N SER A 23 20.92 9.39 -0.38
CA SER A 23 19.67 9.49 0.36
C SER A 23 19.74 10.37 1.59
N ASN A 24 20.92 10.83 1.96
CA ASN A 24 21.12 11.62 3.19
C ASN A 24 20.62 10.93 4.45
N GLY A 25 20.50 9.62 4.43
CA GLY A 25 19.99 8.87 5.55
C GLY A 25 18.50 8.97 5.78
N LEU A 26 17.74 9.46 4.81
CA LEU A 26 16.30 9.66 4.97
C LEU A 26 15.48 8.40 4.65
N GLY A 27 16.09 7.33 4.11
CA GLY A 27 15.45 6.02 3.99
C GLY A 27 14.14 6.02 3.20
N GLY A 28 14.08 6.71 2.08
CA GLY A 28 12.88 6.75 1.26
C GLY A 28 11.91 7.88 1.59
N MET A 29 12.24 8.74 2.56
CA MET A 29 11.38 9.85 2.93
C MET A 29 11.19 10.82 1.77
N ASP A 30 12.23 11.06 0.97
CA ASP A 30 12.12 11.93 -0.20
C ASP A 30 11.12 11.38 -1.21
N ALA A 31 11.15 10.08 -1.45
CA ALA A 31 10.20 9.43 -2.35
C ALA A 31 8.78 9.52 -1.80
N LEU A 32 8.61 9.33 -0.49
CA LEU A 32 7.30 9.46 0.15
C LEU A 32 6.75 10.87 -0.01
N LEU A 33 7.57 11.89 0.26
CA LEU A 33 7.12 13.28 0.14
C LEU A 33 6.71 13.61 -1.30
N SER A 34 7.40 13.06 -2.29
CA SER A 34 7.05 13.26 -3.70
C SER A 34 5.66 12.71 -4.01
N ILE A 35 5.28 11.61 -3.36
CA ILE A 35 3.99 10.96 -3.61
C ILE A 35 2.87 11.66 -2.87
N VAL A 36 3.09 12.07 -1.62
CA VAL A 36 2.02 12.65 -0.79
C VAL A 36 1.74 14.11 -1.11
N GLN A 37 2.70 14.84 -1.66
CA GLN A 37 2.53 16.25 -2.00
C GLN A 37 1.96 16.39 -3.41
N MET A 38 0.69 16.03 -3.55
CA MET A 38 0.01 16.12 -4.83
C MET A 38 -0.89 17.35 -4.87
N PRO A 39 -1.12 17.91 -6.09
CA PRO A 39 -2.07 19.02 -6.23
C PRO A 39 -3.47 18.61 -5.77
N PRO A 40 -4.29 19.58 -5.33
CA PRO A 40 -5.68 19.26 -5.04
C PRO A 40 -6.35 18.61 -6.24
N GLN A 41 -7.23 17.65 -5.98
CA GLN A 41 -8.01 16.93 -6.99
C GLN A 41 -7.22 15.88 -7.78
N ILE A 42 -5.91 15.73 -7.54
CA ILE A 42 -5.09 14.69 -8.17
C ILE A 42 -4.46 13.84 -7.05
N PRO A 43 -5.23 13.00 -6.36
CA PRO A 43 -4.70 12.24 -5.24
C PRO A 43 -3.96 10.97 -5.69
N VAL A 44 -2.97 10.59 -4.90
CA VAL A 44 -2.27 9.31 -5.04
C VAL A 44 -2.30 8.63 -3.68
N ALA A 45 -2.78 7.38 -3.64
CA ALA A 45 -2.70 6.60 -2.42
C ALA A 45 -1.28 6.10 -2.20
N THR A 46 -0.86 6.04 -0.96
CA THR A 46 0.49 5.56 -0.64
C THR A 46 0.44 4.42 0.36
N VAL A 47 1.49 3.61 0.33
CA VAL A 47 1.72 2.55 1.32
C VAL A 47 3.05 2.83 2.02
N GLY A 48 3.44 1.97 2.96
CA GLY A 48 4.71 2.14 3.64
C GLY A 48 5.89 2.11 2.69
N ILE A 49 7.00 2.69 3.09
CA ILE A 49 8.21 2.74 2.30
C ILE A 49 8.66 1.31 1.98
N GLY A 50 8.84 1.02 0.70
CA GLY A 50 9.27 -0.30 0.25
C GLY A 50 8.20 -1.39 0.31
N ASN A 51 6.97 -1.07 0.67
CA ASN A 51 5.95 -2.08 0.92
C ASN A 51 5.06 -2.33 -0.30
N ALA A 52 5.65 -2.92 -1.33
CA ALA A 52 4.93 -3.27 -2.55
C ALA A 52 3.80 -4.28 -2.31
N LYS A 53 3.93 -5.16 -1.31
CA LYS A 53 2.87 -6.11 -0.98
C LYS A 53 1.60 -5.40 -0.55
N ASN A 54 1.71 -4.39 0.29
CA ASN A 54 0.53 -3.63 0.71
C ASN A 54 -0.09 -2.85 -0.44
N ALA A 55 0.71 -2.42 -1.41
CA ALA A 55 0.15 -1.81 -2.63
C ALA A 55 -0.72 -2.81 -3.39
N ALA A 56 -0.27 -4.06 -3.50
CA ALA A 56 -1.05 -5.10 -4.15
C ALA A 56 -2.34 -5.40 -3.38
N TYR A 57 -2.27 -5.51 -2.06
CA TYR A 57 -3.48 -5.74 -1.25
C TYR A 57 -4.46 -4.57 -1.35
N LEU A 58 -3.95 -3.35 -1.35
CA LEU A 58 -4.82 -2.18 -1.51
C LEU A 58 -5.52 -2.19 -2.87
N ALA A 59 -4.80 -2.55 -3.93
CA ALA A 59 -5.39 -2.69 -5.26
C ALA A 59 -6.51 -3.74 -5.27
N VAL A 60 -6.28 -4.87 -4.62
CA VAL A 60 -7.30 -5.93 -4.52
C VAL A 60 -8.50 -5.45 -3.72
N GLN A 61 -8.29 -4.72 -2.63
CA GLN A 61 -9.39 -4.14 -1.85
C GLN A 61 -10.25 -3.20 -2.68
N ILE A 62 -9.62 -2.38 -3.52
CA ILE A 62 -10.36 -1.48 -4.42
C ILE A 62 -11.18 -2.30 -5.42
N LEU A 63 -10.58 -3.32 -6.01
CA LEU A 63 -11.27 -4.19 -6.95
C LEU A 63 -12.40 -4.98 -6.31
N ALA A 64 -12.25 -5.33 -5.03
CA ALA A 64 -13.25 -6.09 -4.29
C ALA A 64 -14.57 -5.33 -4.12
N ILE A 65 -14.56 -4.02 -4.29
CA ILE A 65 -15.78 -3.22 -4.26
C ILE A 65 -16.72 -3.66 -5.40
N LYS A 66 -16.15 -3.99 -6.55
CA LYS A 66 -16.92 -4.42 -7.71
C LYS A 66 -17.06 -5.94 -7.81
N TYR A 67 -16.06 -6.69 -7.35
CA TYR A 67 -15.98 -8.14 -7.53
C TYR A 67 -16.15 -8.84 -6.18
N PRO A 68 -17.36 -9.32 -5.85
CA PRO A 68 -17.63 -9.95 -4.54
C PRO A 68 -16.76 -11.17 -4.24
N GLU A 69 -16.34 -11.91 -5.25
CA GLU A 69 -15.48 -13.07 -5.06
C GLU A 69 -14.11 -12.67 -4.48
N LEU A 70 -13.62 -11.49 -4.83
CA LEU A 70 -12.39 -10.99 -4.27
C LEU A 70 -12.56 -10.60 -2.80
N LYS A 71 -13.71 -10.04 -2.46
CA LYS A 71 -14.03 -9.71 -1.07
C LYS A 71 -14.02 -10.95 -0.20
N THR A 72 -14.63 -12.03 -0.67
CA THR A 72 -14.65 -13.30 0.06
C THR A 72 -13.24 -13.82 0.29
N LYS A 73 -12.40 -13.78 -0.74
CA LYS A 73 -11.01 -14.22 -0.63
C LYS A 73 -10.22 -13.38 0.37
N LEU A 74 -10.44 -12.07 0.39
CA LEU A 74 -9.77 -11.19 1.35
C LEU A 74 -10.19 -11.48 2.78
N VAL A 75 -11.48 -11.69 3.01
CA VAL A 75 -12.00 -12.02 4.33
C VAL A 75 -11.37 -13.33 4.83
N ASP A 76 -11.34 -14.35 3.97
CA ASP A 76 -10.74 -15.64 4.32
C ASP A 76 -9.26 -15.51 4.60
N PHE A 77 -8.55 -14.72 3.80
CA PHE A 77 -7.12 -14.49 3.99
C PHE A 77 -6.83 -13.82 5.34
N ARG A 78 -7.61 -12.82 5.70
CA ARG A 78 -7.42 -12.12 6.98
C ARG A 78 -7.74 -13.01 8.17
N LYS A 79 -8.74 -13.87 8.05
CA LYS A 79 -9.01 -14.89 9.06
C LYS A 79 -7.82 -15.80 9.27
N LYS A 80 -7.22 -16.23 8.16
CA LYS A 80 -6.06 -17.10 8.20
C LYS A 80 -4.86 -16.42 8.86
N LEU A 81 -4.65 -15.15 8.56
CA LEU A 81 -3.60 -14.37 9.20
C LEU A 81 -3.81 -14.26 10.72
N ALA A 82 -5.03 -14.02 11.14
CA ALA A 82 -5.35 -13.93 12.56
C ALA A 82 -5.14 -15.27 13.26
N ASP A 83 -5.55 -16.37 12.64
CA ASP A 83 -5.38 -17.71 13.20
C ASP A 83 -3.89 -18.06 13.29
N ASP A 84 -3.11 -17.74 12.29
CA ASP A 84 -1.67 -17.98 12.30
C ASP A 84 -0.97 -17.17 13.39
N ALA A 85 -1.39 -15.93 13.59
CA ALA A 85 -0.84 -15.08 14.64
C ALA A 85 -1.12 -15.66 16.02
N VAL A 86 -2.33 -16.17 16.26
CA VAL A 86 -2.69 -16.81 17.52
C VAL A 86 -1.90 -18.09 17.72
N SER A 87 -1.80 -18.91 16.66
CA SER A 87 -1.07 -20.20 16.72
C SER A 87 0.40 -20.00 17.03
N ASN A 88 1.00 -18.92 16.56
CA ASN A 88 2.40 -18.64 16.79
C ASN A 88 2.65 -17.89 18.11
N GLY A 89 1.62 -17.76 18.96
CA GLY A 89 1.77 -17.04 20.20
C GLY A 89 2.01 -15.55 20.04
N GLY A 90 1.81 -15.06 18.84
CA GLY A 90 2.00 -13.64 18.57
C GLY A 90 0.91 -12.81 19.20
N SER A 91 1.27 -11.66 19.74
CA SER A 91 0.30 -10.64 20.08
C SER A 91 -0.48 -10.32 18.81
N GLY A 92 -1.76 -10.22 18.90
CA GLY A 92 -2.60 -9.98 17.76
C GLY A 92 -2.08 -8.83 16.91
N ILE A 93 -2.15 -9.02 15.61
CA ILE A 93 -1.81 -7.98 14.69
C ILE A 93 -2.97 -7.00 14.66
N ASP A 94 -2.73 -5.81 15.12
CA ASP A 94 -3.73 -4.76 15.04
C ASP A 94 -3.81 -4.27 13.60
N LEU A 95 -4.87 -4.58 12.97
CA LEU A 95 -5.11 -4.14 11.60
C LEU A 95 -6.10 -3.02 11.54
#